data_6887342f8f42ac903ba7a4b42425ab1f
#
_entry.id   6887342f8f42ac903ba7a4b42425ab1f
#
_cell.length_a   1.000
_cell.length_b   1.000
_cell.length_c   1.000
_cell.angle_alpha   90.00
_cell.angle_beta   90.00
_cell.angle_gamma   90.00
#
_symmetry.space_group_name_H-M   'P 1'
#
loop_
_entity.id
_entity.type
_entity.pdbx_description
1 polymer ?
#
loop_
_entity_poly.entity_id
_entity_poly.type
_entity_poly.pdbx_seq_one_letter_code
_entity_poly.pdbx_strand_id
1 'polypeptide(L)'
;MLARDIMTSPAITVGPDTSARETARLLVLHRISAVLVVDDRHHVVGMVSESDLMRRREIGTEPLHPWWLAFFANPVSIDEQYHKAIADAVAEIMTRHVVTVSEDTSIIKIAEILAERHIKRVPVVRDHACVGVVSRADLVRAFSRLGEDKVSAPAPGDLRERVLDKLREKHITSPATFNLIVEDG
;
A
#
# COMPACT_ATOMS: atom_id res chain seq x y z
N MET A 1 -4.79 18.81 -0.03
CA MET A 1 -4.36 17.69 -0.89
C MET A 1 -5.53 16.76 -1.16
N LEU A 2 -5.63 16.27 -2.39
CA LEU A 2 -6.70 15.42 -2.90
C LEU A 2 -6.11 14.04 -3.28
N ALA A 3 -6.97 13.07 -3.60
CA ALA A 3 -6.54 11.73 -4.01
C ALA A 3 -5.54 11.78 -5.19
N ARG A 4 -5.81 12.59 -6.21
CA ARG A 4 -4.95 12.77 -7.39
C ARG A 4 -3.54 13.25 -7.08
N ASP A 5 -3.35 13.96 -5.97
CA ASP A 5 -2.05 14.53 -5.60
C ASP A 5 -1.11 13.48 -5.00
N ILE A 6 -1.66 12.36 -4.49
CA ILE A 6 -0.91 11.35 -3.76
C ILE A 6 -1.07 9.93 -4.29
N MET A 7 -2.03 9.68 -5.18
CA MET A 7 -2.30 8.35 -5.72
C MET A 7 -1.13 7.80 -6.53
N THR A 8 -0.95 6.50 -6.51
CA THR A 8 -0.12 5.79 -7.50
C THR A 8 -0.94 5.64 -8.78
N SER A 9 -0.45 6.20 -9.88
CA SER A 9 -1.08 6.15 -11.20
C SER A 9 -0.02 5.87 -12.26
N PRO A 10 -0.30 4.99 -13.27
CA PRO A 10 -1.48 4.14 -13.33
C PRO A 10 -1.47 3.04 -12.26
N ALA A 11 -2.65 2.59 -11.84
CA ALA A 11 -2.77 1.41 -10.99
C ALA A 11 -2.46 0.14 -11.81
N ILE A 12 -1.85 -0.87 -11.17
CA ILE A 12 -1.70 -2.20 -11.78
C ILE A 12 -3.05 -2.91 -11.69
N THR A 13 -3.56 -3.33 -12.85
CA THR A 13 -4.87 -3.96 -12.98
C THR A 13 -4.76 -5.30 -13.70
N VAL A 14 -5.74 -6.17 -13.47
CA VAL A 14 -5.91 -7.47 -14.16
C VAL A 14 -7.37 -7.61 -14.58
N GLY A 15 -7.63 -8.45 -15.58
CA GLY A 15 -8.99 -8.84 -15.94
C GLY A 15 -9.54 -9.93 -15.00
N PRO A 16 -10.88 -10.13 -14.96
CA PRO A 16 -11.50 -11.15 -14.11
C PRO A 16 -11.04 -12.58 -14.43
N ASP A 17 -10.68 -12.84 -15.68
CA ASP A 17 -10.23 -14.17 -16.15
C ASP A 17 -8.72 -14.41 -15.99
N THR A 18 -7.97 -13.42 -15.48
CA THR A 18 -6.54 -13.56 -15.19
C THR A 18 -6.33 -14.65 -14.14
N SER A 19 -5.33 -15.52 -14.34
CA SER A 19 -5.07 -16.59 -13.39
C SER A 19 -4.46 -16.06 -12.07
N ALA A 20 -4.75 -16.77 -10.97
CA ALA A 20 -4.15 -16.47 -9.66
C ALA A 20 -2.60 -16.48 -9.72
N ARG A 21 -2.01 -17.38 -10.53
CA ARG A 21 -0.55 -17.46 -10.75
C ARG A 21 0.02 -16.20 -11.41
N GLU A 22 -0.63 -15.72 -12.46
CA GLU A 22 -0.19 -14.52 -13.15
C GLU A 22 -0.33 -13.30 -12.25
N THR A 23 -1.44 -13.21 -11.51
CA THR A 23 -1.65 -12.17 -10.49
C THR A 23 -0.56 -12.20 -9.43
N ALA A 24 -0.18 -13.37 -8.91
CA ALA A 24 0.92 -13.50 -7.96
C ALA A 24 2.26 -13.01 -8.54
N ARG A 25 2.55 -13.33 -9.82
CA ARG A 25 3.75 -12.81 -10.51
C ARG A 25 3.76 -11.28 -10.59
N LEU A 26 2.62 -10.66 -10.90
CA LEU A 26 2.49 -9.20 -10.96
C LEU A 26 2.72 -8.57 -9.59
N LEU A 27 2.17 -9.15 -8.50
CA LEU A 27 2.42 -8.67 -7.14
C LEU A 27 3.91 -8.65 -6.81
N VAL A 28 4.63 -9.74 -7.11
CA VAL A 28 6.07 -9.85 -6.85
C VAL A 28 6.87 -8.91 -7.75
N LEU A 29 6.59 -8.89 -9.06
CA LEU A 29 7.31 -8.07 -10.05
C LEU A 29 7.23 -6.59 -9.72
N HIS A 30 6.04 -6.10 -9.37
CA HIS A 30 5.80 -4.69 -9.07
C HIS A 30 5.97 -4.34 -7.59
N ARG A 31 6.31 -5.32 -6.73
CA ARG A 31 6.45 -5.17 -5.26
C ARG A 31 5.22 -4.52 -4.63
N ILE A 32 4.04 -4.97 -5.06
CA ILE A 32 2.74 -4.51 -4.56
C ILE A 32 2.03 -5.66 -3.86
N SER A 33 1.18 -5.35 -2.90
CA SER A 33 0.47 -6.35 -2.10
C SER A 33 -1.00 -6.52 -2.49
N ALA A 34 -1.46 -5.89 -3.56
CA ALA A 34 -2.75 -6.15 -4.21
C ALA A 34 -2.79 -5.54 -5.61
N VAL A 35 -3.64 -6.11 -6.47
CA VAL A 35 -4.01 -5.59 -7.79
C VAL A 35 -5.51 -5.33 -7.83
N LEU A 36 -5.91 -4.41 -8.70
CA LEU A 36 -7.32 -4.16 -8.99
C LEU A 36 -7.80 -5.07 -10.12
N VAL A 37 -9.01 -5.58 -9.99
CA VAL A 37 -9.67 -6.33 -11.06
C VAL A 37 -10.61 -5.37 -11.76
N VAL A 38 -10.45 -5.24 -13.08
CA VAL A 38 -11.25 -4.32 -13.90
C VAL A 38 -11.91 -5.08 -15.06
N ASP A 39 -13.07 -4.63 -15.45
CA ASP A 39 -13.76 -5.11 -16.66
C ASP A 39 -13.17 -4.48 -17.95
N ASP A 40 -13.73 -4.85 -19.10
CA ASP A 40 -13.32 -4.35 -20.42
C ASP A 40 -13.49 -2.83 -20.59
N ARG A 41 -14.27 -2.20 -19.71
CA ARG A 41 -14.46 -0.74 -19.66
C ARG A 41 -13.56 -0.07 -18.63
N HIS A 42 -12.61 -0.81 -18.04
CA HIS A 42 -11.75 -0.38 -16.92
C HIS A 42 -12.50 0.00 -15.63
N HIS A 43 -13.75 -0.46 -15.46
CA HIS A 43 -14.45 -0.29 -14.19
C HIS A 43 -13.91 -1.28 -13.16
N VAL A 44 -13.75 -0.82 -11.91
CA VAL A 44 -13.30 -1.69 -10.82
C VAL A 44 -14.42 -2.67 -10.45
N VAL A 45 -14.19 -3.96 -10.71
CA VAL A 45 -15.11 -5.05 -10.37
C VAL A 45 -14.66 -5.87 -9.17
N GLY A 46 -13.39 -5.70 -8.75
CA GLY A 46 -12.83 -6.41 -7.61
C GLY A 46 -11.42 -5.96 -7.26
N MET A 47 -10.87 -6.61 -6.23
CA MET A 47 -9.48 -6.48 -5.80
C MET A 47 -8.96 -7.84 -5.34
N VAL A 48 -7.73 -8.16 -5.68
CA VAL A 48 -7.01 -9.35 -5.18
C VAL A 48 -5.76 -8.91 -4.45
N SER A 49 -5.60 -9.39 -3.23
CA SER A 49 -4.44 -9.15 -2.38
C SER A 49 -3.64 -10.43 -2.13
N GLU A 50 -2.43 -10.29 -1.59
CA GLU A 50 -1.64 -11.43 -1.09
C GLU A 50 -2.46 -12.32 -0.16
N SER A 51 -3.27 -11.71 0.73
CA SER A 51 -4.13 -12.44 1.66
C SER A 51 -5.19 -13.30 0.96
N ASP A 52 -5.76 -12.81 -0.15
CA ASP A 52 -6.78 -13.55 -0.90
C ASP A 52 -6.15 -14.75 -1.62
N LEU A 53 -4.95 -14.57 -2.15
CA LEU A 53 -4.16 -15.65 -2.73
C LEU A 53 -3.76 -16.71 -1.69
N MET A 54 -3.53 -16.31 -0.43
CA MET A 54 -3.15 -17.21 0.67
C MET A 54 -4.33 -17.94 1.31
N ARG A 55 -5.52 -17.32 1.38
CA ARG A 55 -6.72 -17.86 2.06
C ARG A 55 -7.37 -19.03 1.33
N ARG A 56 -7.03 -19.28 0.10
CA ARG A 56 -7.61 -20.34 -0.72
C ARG A 56 -7.52 -21.75 -0.11
N ARG A 57 -6.63 -21.94 0.86
CA ARG A 57 -6.41 -23.20 1.55
C ARG A 57 -7.26 -23.44 2.79
N GLU A 58 -7.91 -22.41 3.34
CA GLU A 58 -8.71 -22.53 4.55
C GLU A 58 -10.12 -23.09 4.28
N ILE A 59 -10.50 -23.31 3.03
CA ILE A 59 -11.83 -23.81 2.65
C ILE A 59 -11.87 -25.33 2.47
N GLY A 60 -10.74 -26.04 2.49
CA GLY A 60 -10.69 -27.50 2.31
C GLY A 60 -9.59 -28.15 3.12
N THR A 61 -9.95 -28.64 4.29
CA THR A 61 -9.34 -29.77 5.02
C THR A 61 -8.16 -30.43 4.29
N GLU A 62 -6.93 -29.97 4.54
CA GLU A 62 -5.74 -30.77 4.79
C GLU A 62 -4.45 -29.94 4.93
N PRO A 63 -3.34 -30.47 5.52
CA PRO A 63 -2.44 -29.69 6.34
C PRO A 63 -1.29 -29.01 5.60
N LEU A 64 -1.07 -27.75 5.94
CA LEU A 64 0.21 -27.18 6.32
C LEU A 64 1.30 -26.86 5.29
N HIS A 65 1.05 -26.72 3.99
CA HIS A 65 2.08 -26.03 3.18
C HIS A 65 1.45 -24.89 2.38
N PRO A 66 1.80 -23.63 2.67
CA PRO A 66 1.34 -22.51 1.86
C PRO A 66 1.73 -22.74 0.41
N TRP A 67 0.80 -22.61 -0.53
CA TRP A 67 1.04 -22.85 -1.97
C TRP A 67 2.21 -22.01 -2.53
N TRP A 68 2.49 -20.86 -1.93
CA TRP A 68 3.63 -20.02 -2.29
C TRP A 68 4.98 -20.66 -1.91
N LEU A 69 5.02 -21.57 -0.92
CA LEU A 69 6.21 -22.38 -0.64
C LEU A 69 6.51 -23.37 -1.77
N ALA A 70 5.51 -23.73 -2.58
CA ALA A 70 5.74 -24.58 -3.75
C ALA A 70 6.57 -23.86 -4.84
N PHE A 71 6.65 -22.53 -4.83
CA PHE A 71 7.56 -21.78 -5.70
C PHE A 71 9.04 -21.98 -5.31
N PHE A 72 9.31 -22.37 -4.06
CA PHE A 72 10.64 -22.64 -3.53
C PHE A 72 10.94 -24.13 -3.38
N ALA A 73 9.92 -24.98 -3.48
CA ALA A 73 10.08 -26.41 -3.48
C ALA A 73 10.33 -26.92 -4.92
N ASN A 74 11.25 -27.85 -5.06
CA ASN A 74 11.71 -28.43 -6.34
C ASN A 74 10.57 -28.80 -7.29
N PRO A 75 10.70 -28.57 -8.62
CA PRO A 75 9.63 -28.70 -9.62
C PRO A 75 9.18 -30.14 -9.95
N VAL A 76 9.61 -31.15 -9.21
CA VAL A 76 9.47 -32.57 -9.64
C VAL A 76 8.24 -33.31 -9.08
N SER A 77 7.42 -32.69 -8.22
CA SER A 77 6.24 -33.36 -7.64
C SER A 77 5.03 -32.45 -7.45
N ILE A 78 4.62 -31.74 -8.49
CA ILE A 78 3.39 -30.97 -8.45
C ILE A 78 2.28 -31.83 -9.06
N ASP A 79 1.47 -32.42 -8.18
CA ASP A 79 0.29 -33.22 -8.49
C ASP A 79 -0.70 -32.42 -9.38
N GLU A 80 -1.41 -33.07 -10.30
CA GLU A 80 -2.37 -32.45 -11.22
C GLU A 80 -3.46 -31.61 -10.51
N GLN A 81 -3.79 -31.95 -9.26
CA GLN A 81 -4.70 -31.15 -8.41
C GLN A 81 -4.13 -29.78 -8.05
N TYR A 82 -2.78 -29.67 -7.97
CA TYR A 82 -2.08 -28.40 -7.76
C TYR A 82 -2.15 -27.48 -8.98
N HIS A 83 -2.10 -28.07 -10.18
CA HIS A 83 -2.24 -27.31 -11.43
C HIS A 83 -3.64 -26.70 -11.58
N LYS A 84 -4.68 -27.38 -11.13
CA LYS A 84 -6.07 -26.91 -11.14
C LYS A 84 -6.27 -25.73 -10.18
N ALA A 85 -5.74 -25.81 -8.96
CA ALA A 85 -5.85 -24.75 -7.95
C ALA A 85 -5.11 -23.45 -8.33
N ILE A 86 -4.07 -23.55 -9.20
CA ILE A 86 -3.26 -22.41 -9.66
C ILE A 86 -3.88 -21.75 -10.92
N ALA A 87 -4.76 -22.46 -11.61
CA ALA A 87 -5.38 -22.02 -12.88
C ALA A 87 -6.66 -21.20 -12.69
N ASP A 88 -7.21 -21.13 -11.48
CA ASP A 88 -8.48 -20.46 -11.25
C ASP A 88 -8.39 -18.95 -11.51
N ALA A 89 -9.42 -18.43 -12.13
CA ALA A 89 -9.57 -17.02 -12.44
C ALA A 89 -9.67 -16.18 -11.16
N VAL A 90 -9.09 -14.97 -11.18
CA VAL A 90 -9.16 -14.06 -10.04
C VAL A 90 -10.59 -13.67 -9.67
N ALA A 91 -11.53 -13.77 -10.61
CA ALA A 91 -12.95 -13.57 -10.35
C ALA A 91 -13.52 -14.45 -9.24
N GLU A 92 -12.92 -15.63 -9.00
CA GLU A 92 -13.37 -16.57 -7.97
C GLU A 92 -12.84 -16.24 -6.57
N ILE A 93 -11.70 -15.53 -6.51
CA ILE A 93 -11.00 -15.23 -5.26
C ILE A 93 -11.01 -13.76 -4.87
N MET A 94 -11.42 -12.87 -5.79
CA MET A 94 -11.39 -11.43 -5.56
C MET A 94 -12.43 -10.98 -4.53
N THR A 95 -12.10 -9.96 -3.77
CA THR A 95 -13.06 -9.16 -3.02
C THR A 95 -13.86 -8.31 -4.01
N ARG A 96 -15.19 -8.57 -4.13
CA ARG A 96 -16.06 -7.90 -5.11
C ARG A 96 -16.54 -6.52 -4.68
N HIS A 97 -16.82 -6.33 -3.38
CA HIS A 97 -17.31 -5.06 -2.86
C HIS A 97 -16.15 -4.15 -2.48
N VAL A 98 -15.60 -3.47 -3.49
CA VAL A 98 -14.45 -2.58 -3.31
C VAL A 98 -14.94 -1.16 -3.08
N VAL A 99 -14.54 -0.57 -1.96
CA VAL A 99 -14.78 0.86 -1.69
C VAL A 99 -13.87 1.67 -2.58
N THR A 100 -14.44 2.56 -3.39
CA THR A 100 -13.71 3.46 -4.30
C THR A 100 -13.88 4.92 -3.86
N VAL A 101 -12.99 5.79 -4.32
CA VAL A 101 -13.06 7.23 -4.10
C VAL A 101 -12.84 7.97 -5.43
N SER A 102 -13.36 9.20 -5.53
CA SER A 102 -13.06 10.09 -6.64
C SER A 102 -11.64 10.67 -6.51
N GLU A 103 -11.03 11.05 -7.61
CA GLU A 103 -9.74 11.75 -7.64
C GLU A 103 -9.75 13.09 -6.89
N ASP A 104 -10.94 13.69 -6.69
CA ASP A 104 -11.14 14.93 -5.93
C ASP A 104 -11.41 14.71 -4.43
N THR A 105 -11.42 13.46 -3.97
CA THR A 105 -11.62 13.14 -2.56
C THR A 105 -10.43 13.64 -1.74
N SER A 106 -10.70 14.33 -0.62
CA SER A 106 -9.64 14.82 0.26
C SER A 106 -8.89 13.69 0.96
N ILE A 107 -7.58 13.89 1.22
CA ILE A 107 -6.76 12.90 1.93
C ILE A 107 -7.29 12.59 3.33
N ILE A 108 -7.92 13.56 4.01
CA ILE A 108 -8.55 13.37 5.33
C ILE A 108 -9.69 12.36 5.19
N LYS A 109 -10.57 12.55 4.20
CA LYS A 109 -11.69 11.62 3.96
C LYS A 109 -11.22 10.23 3.59
N ILE A 110 -10.14 10.12 2.81
CA ILE A 110 -9.51 8.83 2.49
C ILE A 110 -8.98 8.16 3.76
N ALA A 111 -8.31 8.91 4.64
CA ALA A 111 -7.80 8.38 5.90
C ALA A 111 -8.92 7.85 6.81
N GLU A 112 -10.05 8.58 6.91
CA GLU A 112 -11.25 8.13 7.61
C GLU A 112 -11.78 6.81 7.05
N ILE A 113 -11.97 6.74 5.71
CA ILE A 113 -12.46 5.53 5.03
C ILE A 113 -11.54 4.33 5.31
N LEU A 114 -10.21 4.51 5.20
CA LEU A 114 -9.25 3.44 5.45
C LEU A 114 -9.27 2.96 6.91
N ALA A 115 -9.51 3.88 7.86
CA ALA A 115 -9.62 3.55 9.28
C ALA A 115 -10.95 2.86 9.61
N GLU A 116 -12.08 3.47 9.26
CA GLU A 116 -13.43 2.98 9.56
C GLU A 116 -13.72 1.62 8.93
N ARG A 117 -13.28 1.42 7.68
CA ARG A 117 -13.49 0.16 6.94
C ARG A 117 -12.39 -0.88 7.20
N HIS A 118 -11.40 -0.57 8.01
CA HIS A 118 -10.24 -1.43 8.29
C HIS A 118 -9.51 -1.92 7.04
N ILE A 119 -9.51 -1.11 5.95
CA ILE A 119 -8.86 -1.44 4.69
C ILE A 119 -7.50 -0.76 4.56
N LYS A 120 -6.64 -1.28 3.69
CA LYS A 120 -5.26 -0.81 3.51
C LYS A 120 -5.12 0.15 2.33
N ARG A 121 -6.08 0.15 1.39
CA ARG A 121 -6.06 0.94 0.17
C ARG A 121 -7.47 1.14 -0.39
N VAL A 122 -7.60 2.15 -1.23
CA VAL A 122 -8.82 2.43 -2.00
C VAL A 122 -8.44 2.73 -3.45
N PRO A 123 -9.15 2.15 -4.43
CA PRO A 123 -9.05 2.58 -5.82
C PRO A 123 -9.57 4.01 -5.98
N VAL A 124 -8.91 4.75 -6.87
CA VAL A 124 -9.36 6.08 -7.30
C VAL A 124 -10.00 5.93 -8.67
N VAL A 125 -11.20 6.46 -8.82
CA VAL A 125 -11.98 6.36 -10.06
C VAL A 125 -12.33 7.74 -10.59
N ARG A 126 -12.41 7.84 -11.92
CA ARG A 126 -12.97 8.95 -12.68
C ARG A 126 -13.95 8.35 -13.68
N ASP A 127 -15.20 8.84 -13.70
CA ASP A 127 -16.25 8.32 -14.57
C ASP A 127 -16.37 6.78 -14.51
N HIS A 128 -16.30 6.24 -13.30
CA HIS A 128 -16.28 4.80 -12.98
C HIS A 128 -15.01 4.03 -13.42
N ALA A 129 -14.15 4.61 -14.26
CA ALA A 129 -12.89 3.98 -14.66
C ALA A 129 -11.81 4.15 -13.60
N CYS A 130 -11.00 3.10 -13.42
CA CYS A 130 -9.85 3.14 -12.51
C CYS A 130 -8.76 4.07 -13.05
N VAL A 131 -8.38 5.09 -12.28
CA VAL A 131 -7.29 6.01 -12.63
C VAL A 131 -6.08 5.89 -11.70
N GLY A 132 -6.24 5.26 -10.54
CA GLY A 132 -5.14 5.09 -9.59
C GLY A 132 -5.56 4.33 -8.34
N VAL A 133 -4.65 4.31 -7.37
CA VAL A 133 -4.89 3.72 -6.05
C VAL A 133 -4.21 4.56 -4.97
N VAL A 134 -4.88 4.73 -3.83
CA VAL A 134 -4.31 5.35 -2.63
C VAL A 134 -4.23 4.30 -1.53
N SER A 135 -3.06 4.15 -0.92
CA SER A 135 -2.81 3.27 0.22
C SER A 135 -2.48 4.05 1.48
N ARG A 136 -2.43 3.36 2.63
CA ARG A 136 -1.94 3.95 3.89
C ARG A 136 -0.51 4.49 3.76
N ALA A 137 0.34 3.82 2.97
CA ALA A 137 1.71 4.26 2.72
C ALA A 137 1.76 5.60 1.96
N ASP A 138 0.81 5.85 1.05
CA ASP A 138 0.71 7.12 0.32
C ASP A 138 0.32 8.26 1.25
N LEU A 139 -0.60 8.01 2.19
CA LEU A 139 -0.96 8.98 3.22
C LEU A 139 0.22 9.32 4.13
N VAL A 140 1.00 8.31 4.55
CA VAL A 140 2.21 8.53 5.37
C VAL A 140 3.23 9.36 4.60
N ARG A 141 3.48 9.06 3.31
CA ARG A 141 4.37 9.86 2.46
C ARG A 141 3.87 11.29 2.27
N ALA A 142 2.56 11.48 2.10
CA ALA A 142 1.98 12.82 2.01
C ALA A 142 2.14 13.60 3.33
N PHE A 143 1.96 12.92 4.46
CA PHE A 143 2.13 13.52 5.78
C PHE A 143 3.59 13.97 6.03
N SER A 144 4.59 13.18 5.65
CA SER A 144 5.99 13.55 5.79
C SER A 144 6.34 14.83 5.01
N ARG A 145 5.79 14.99 3.81
CA ARG A 145 6.00 16.18 2.96
C ARG A 145 5.31 17.44 3.50
N LEU A 146 4.17 17.32 4.18
CA LEU A 146 3.47 18.47 4.78
C LEU A 146 4.29 19.16 5.87
N GLY A 147 5.31 18.50 6.43
CA GLY A 147 6.27 19.08 7.37
C GLY A 147 7.39 19.87 6.68
N GLU A 148 7.75 19.54 5.46
CA GLU A 148 8.87 20.13 4.73
C GLU A 148 8.54 21.51 4.13
N ASP A 149 7.31 21.75 3.71
CA ASP A 149 6.86 23.03 3.16
C ASP A 149 6.78 24.17 4.21
N LYS A 150 6.95 23.88 5.50
CA LYS A 150 6.94 24.86 6.60
C LYS A 150 8.29 25.07 7.26
N VAL A 151 9.30 24.32 6.85
CA VAL A 151 10.66 24.49 7.34
C VAL A 151 11.54 24.83 6.15
N SER A 152 11.61 26.11 5.79
CA SER A 152 12.88 26.62 5.30
C SER A 152 13.90 26.16 6.33
N ALA A 153 14.82 25.28 5.95
CA ALA A 153 15.83 24.81 6.87
C ALA A 153 16.49 26.05 7.49
N PRO A 154 16.37 26.29 8.81
CA PRO A 154 17.03 27.41 9.42
C PRO A 154 18.52 27.23 9.19
N ALA A 155 19.23 28.34 8.94
CA ALA A 155 20.68 28.31 8.81
C ALA A 155 21.27 27.48 9.99
N PRO A 156 22.32 26.67 9.78
CA PRO A 156 22.85 25.75 10.79
C PRO A 156 23.07 26.38 12.18
N GLY A 157 23.39 27.67 12.24
CA GLY A 157 23.50 28.45 13.49
C GLY A 157 22.16 28.66 14.21
N ASP A 158 21.10 28.90 13.47
CA ASP A 158 19.75 29.16 14.03
C ASP A 158 19.10 27.91 14.62
N LEU A 159 19.36 26.73 14.03
CA LEU A 159 18.88 25.46 14.55
C LEU A 159 19.55 25.13 15.90
N ARG A 160 20.85 25.37 16.04
CA ARG A 160 21.59 25.15 17.28
C ARG A 160 21.06 26.03 18.43
N GLU A 161 20.84 27.32 18.18
CA GLU A 161 20.28 28.24 19.18
C GLU A 161 18.87 27.83 19.60
N ARG A 162 17.99 27.50 18.67
CA ARG A 162 16.61 27.07 18.95
C ARG A 162 16.55 25.79 19.77
N VAL A 163 17.44 24.82 19.51
CA VAL A 163 17.53 23.59 20.31
C VAL A 163 18.01 23.89 21.73
N LEU A 164 19.05 24.76 21.85
CA LEU A 164 19.55 25.16 23.17
C LEU A 164 18.51 25.92 23.99
N ASP A 165 17.71 26.79 23.36
CA ASP A 165 16.64 27.52 24.04
C ASP A 165 15.52 26.59 24.49
N LYS A 166 15.12 25.61 23.67
CA LYS A 166 14.13 24.61 24.09
C LYS A 166 14.64 23.69 25.22
N LEU A 167 15.93 23.39 25.26
CA LEU A 167 16.52 22.62 26.37
C LEU A 167 16.57 23.44 27.64
N ARG A 168 16.83 24.77 27.55
CA ARG A 168 16.74 25.70 28.71
C ARG A 168 15.32 25.83 29.22
N GLU A 169 14.35 26.00 28.32
CA GLU A 169 12.92 26.13 28.68
C GLU A 169 12.40 24.90 29.42
N LYS A 170 12.90 23.72 29.07
CA LYS A 170 12.52 22.44 29.74
C LYS A 170 13.39 22.07 30.93
N HIS A 171 14.28 22.92 31.40
CA HIS A 171 15.18 22.68 32.54
C HIS A 171 15.99 21.37 32.45
N ILE A 172 16.26 20.91 31.22
CA ILE A 172 16.80 19.55 31.02
C ILE A 172 18.31 19.50 31.25
N THR A 173 19.06 20.62 31.12
CA THR A 173 20.51 20.64 31.44
C THR A 173 21.16 22.01 31.37
N SER A 174 22.37 22.09 31.99
CA SER A 174 23.29 23.22 31.87
C SER A 174 23.98 23.19 30.47
N PRO A 175 24.07 24.32 29.75
CA PRO A 175 24.68 24.40 28.42
C PRO A 175 26.14 23.94 28.31
N ALA A 176 26.82 23.83 29.48
CA ALA A 176 28.21 23.38 29.55
C ALA A 176 28.42 21.86 29.39
N THR A 177 27.33 21.07 29.39
CA THR A 177 27.40 19.61 29.43
C THR A 177 27.27 18.94 28.05
N PHE A 178 26.87 19.67 27.01
CA PHE A 178 26.68 19.13 25.65
C PHE A 178 27.45 19.92 24.61
N ASN A 179 28.14 19.19 23.75
CA ASN A 179 28.66 19.76 22.51
C ASN A 179 27.69 19.40 21.39
N LEU A 180 26.81 20.33 21.03
CA LEU A 180 25.85 20.18 19.94
C LEU A 180 26.54 20.59 18.63
N ILE A 181 26.80 19.62 17.76
CA ILE A 181 27.31 19.85 16.42
C ILE A 181 26.13 19.63 15.47
N VAL A 182 25.85 20.59 14.60
CA VAL A 182 24.89 20.48 13.50
C VAL A 182 25.69 20.33 12.23
N GLU A 183 25.69 19.14 11.64
CA GLU A 183 26.24 18.86 10.32
C GLU A 183 25.12 18.92 9.30
N ASP A 184 25.48 19.22 8.06
CA ASP A 184 24.59 19.54 6.95
C ASP A 184 23.35 18.62 6.85
N GLY A 185 22.17 19.14 7.23
CA GLY A 185 20.83 18.60 6.98
C GLY A 185 20.38 17.45 7.83
#